data_e93c1bcafe418bf33087b70bd1eb042b
#
_entry.id   e93c1bcafe418bf33087b70bd1eb042b
#
_cell.length_a   1.000
_cell.length_b   1.000
_cell.length_c   1.000
_cell.angle_alpha   90.00
_cell.angle_beta   90.00
_cell.angle_gamma   90.00
#
_symmetry.space_group_name_H-M   'P 1'
#
loop_
_entity.id
_entity.type
_entity.pdbx_description
1 polymer ?
#
loop_
_entity_poly.entity_id
_entity_poly.type
_entity_poly.pdbx_seq_one_letter_code
_entity_poly.pdbx_strand_id
1 'polypeptide(L)'
;MSLEHAYEAYQKAATDEPNNFEFYRNSLIKTFEYTLETCGKLLRKRLEPFFASKRAADALTFKEVFREAHHRGLLEKEQTKRWECYRDKRNATSHEYGEMFAQGVLKVIEVFIQDVKCLQTIIEHE
;
A
#
# COMPACT_ATOMS: atom_id res chain seq x y z
N MET A 1 8.57 -0.67 -11.67
CA MET A 1 7.46 -0.15 -10.86
C MET A 1 7.89 1.15 -10.18
N SER A 2 7.00 2.13 -10.16
CA SER A 2 7.36 3.45 -9.64
C SER A 2 7.75 3.46 -8.16
N LEU A 3 7.13 2.60 -7.34
CA LEU A 3 7.46 2.51 -5.92
C LEU A 3 8.88 1.99 -5.70
N GLU A 4 9.29 0.97 -6.45
CA GLU A 4 10.65 0.45 -6.36
C GLU A 4 11.67 1.49 -6.78
N HIS A 5 11.39 2.21 -7.87
CA HIS A 5 12.26 3.29 -8.34
C HIS A 5 12.37 4.41 -7.31
N ALA A 6 11.23 4.77 -6.68
CA ALA A 6 11.23 5.80 -5.64
C ALA A 6 12.05 5.37 -4.42
N TYR A 7 11.96 4.09 -4.04
CA TYR A 7 12.71 3.55 -2.92
C TYR A 7 14.22 3.52 -3.24
N GLU A 8 14.59 3.05 -4.43
CA GLU A 8 15.98 3.04 -4.87
C GLU A 8 16.57 4.45 -4.90
N ALA A 9 15.82 5.41 -5.45
CA ALA A 9 16.25 6.81 -5.49
C ALA A 9 16.44 7.37 -4.08
N TYR A 10 15.54 7.04 -3.15
CA TYR A 10 15.66 7.45 -1.76
C TYR A 10 16.93 6.87 -1.12
N GLN A 11 17.19 5.58 -1.31
CA GLN A 11 18.37 4.92 -0.75
C GLN A 11 19.66 5.54 -1.29
N LYS A 12 19.69 5.83 -2.57
CA LYS A 12 20.85 6.45 -3.21
C LYS A 12 21.05 7.88 -2.71
N ALA A 13 19.98 8.65 -2.59
CA ALA A 13 20.05 10.03 -2.11
C ALA A 13 20.53 10.12 -0.65
N ALA A 14 20.17 9.14 0.17
CA ALA A 14 20.60 9.08 1.55
C ALA A 14 22.12 8.99 1.68
N THR A 15 22.80 8.39 0.68
CA THR A 15 24.25 8.23 0.67
C THR A 15 24.95 9.31 -0.15
N ASP A 16 24.44 9.62 -1.33
CA ASP A 16 25.15 10.41 -2.35
C ASP A 16 24.70 11.86 -2.46
N GLU A 17 23.45 12.16 -2.06
CA GLU A 17 22.86 13.49 -2.24
C GLU A 17 22.09 13.95 -1.01
N PRO A 18 22.80 14.24 0.10
CA PRO A 18 22.12 14.60 1.34
C PRO A 18 21.25 15.87 1.24
N ASN A 19 21.56 16.78 0.33
CA ASN A 19 20.79 18.01 0.14
C ASN A 19 19.41 17.75 -0.50
N ASN A 20 19.27 16.64 -1.22
CA ASN A 20 18.03 16.27 -1.89
C ASN A 20 17.30 15.13 -1.18
N PHE A 21 17.82 14.70 -0.04
CA PHE A 21 17.29 13.59 0.73
C PHE A 21 15.80 13.76 1.06
N GLU A 22 15.43 14.94 1.53
CA GLU A 22 14.06 15.21 1.92
C GLU A 22 13.10 15.14 0.74
N PHE A 23 13.52 15.62 -0.41
CA PHE A 23 12.74 15.53 -1.64
C PHE A 23 12.45 14.06 -2.01
N TYR A 24 13.48 13.22 -2.01
CA TYR A 24 13.33 11.80 -2.35
C TYR A 24 12.51 11.05 -1.31
N ARG A 25 12.67 11.41 -0.04
CA ARG A 25 11.87 10.83 1.04
C ARG A 25 10.39 11.15 0.83
N ASN A 26 10.06 12.39 0.54
CA ASN A 26 8.67 12.82 0.33
C ASN A 26 8.06 12.18 -0.91
N SER A 27 8.85 12.04 -1.97
CA SER A 27 8.41 11.35 -3.18
C SER A 27 8.08 9.88 -2.90
N LEU A 28 8.90 9.22 -2.10
CA LEU A 28 8.67 7.83 -1.71
C LEU A 28 7.37 7.69 -0.91
N ILE A 29 7.14 8.59 0.05
CA ILE A 29 5.93 8.57 0.86
C ILE A 29 4.69 8.77 0.00
N LYS A 30 4.72 9.72 -0.92
CA LYS A 30 3.60 9.95 -1.84
C LYS A 30 3.33 8.75 -2.73
N THR A 31 4.39 8.11 -3.22
CA THR A 31 4.27 6.91 -4.02
C THR A 31 3.69 5.76 -3.20
N PHE A 32 4.09 5.64 -1.94
CA PHE A 32 3.50 4.66 -1.02
C PHE A 32 1.99 4.89 -0.87
N GLU A 33 1.57 6.12 -0.60
CA GLU A 33 0.16 6.45 -0.43
C GLU A 33 -0.65 6.15 -1.69
N TYR A 34 -0.14 6.57 -2.84
CA TYR A 34 -0.80 6.32 -4.13
C TYR A 34 -0.91 4.82 -4.42
N THR A 35 0.16 4.08 -4.19
CA THR A 35 0.19 2.63 -4.42
C THR A 35 -0.81 1.91 -3.51
N LEU A 36 -0.86 2.32 -2.24
CA LEU A 36 -1.80 1.75 -1.28
C LEU A 36 -3.25 1.94 -1.72
N GLU A 37 -3.62 3.15 -2.12
CA GLU A 37 -4.97 3.45 -2.61
C GLU A 37 -5.30 2.66 -3.87
N THR A 38 -4.36 2.57 -4.79
CA THR A 38 -4.54 1.83 -6.04
C THR A 38 -4.74 0.34 -5.75
N CYS A 39 -3.97 -0.23 -4.84
CA CYS A 39 -4.13 -1.63 -4.45
C CYS A 39 -5.52 -1.92 -3.90
N GLY A 40 -6.03 -1.03 -3.04
CA GLY A 40 -7.38 -1.17 -2.52
C GLY A 40 -8.45 -1.15 -3.60
N LYS A 41 -8.31 -0.23 -4.55
CA LYS A 41 -9.25 -0.13 -5.67
C LYS A 41 -9.23 -1.36 -6.58
N LEU A 42 -8.05 -1.84 -6.91
CA LEU A 42 -7.90 -2.99 -7.78
C LEU A 42 -8.40 -4.27 -7.12
N LEU A 43 -8.14 -4.44 -5.84
CA LEU A 43 -8.64 -5.61 -5.12
C LEU A 43 -10.16 -5.57 -5.00
N ARG A 44 -10.75 -4.40 -4.75
CA ARG A 44 -12.20 -4.24 -4.73
C ARG A 44 -12.81 -4.66 -6.07
N LYS A 45 -12.20 -4.23 -7.15
CA LYS A 45 -12.65 -4.59 -8.50
C LYS A 45 -12.54 -6.10 -8.73
N ARG A 46 -11.48 -6.73 -8.24
CA ARG A 46 -11.28 -8.18 -8.34
C ARG A 46 -12.35 -8.94 -7.58
N LEU A 47 -12.84 -8.39 -6.47
CA LEU A 47 -13.87 -9.02 -5.65
C LEU A 47 -15.30 -8.74 -6.13
N GLU A 48 -15.47 -7.78 -7.02
CA GLU A 48 -16.79 -7.34 -7.49
C GLU A 48 -17.70 -8.47 -7.94
N PRO A 49 -17.22 -9.49 -8.71
CA PRO A 49 -18.06 -10.61 -9.14
C PRO A 49 -18.66 -11.43 -8.00
N PHE A 50 -18.10 -11.33 -6.78
CA PHE A 50 -18.60 -12.07 -5.63
C PHE A 50 -19.74 -11.36 -4.90
N PHE A 51 -20.08 -10.16 -5.32
CA PHE A 51 -21.13 -9.36 -4.69
C PHE A 51 -22.34 -9.24 -5.62
N ALA A 52 -23.49 -8.95 -5.02
CA ALA A 52 -24.74 -8.82 -5.76
C ALA A 52 -24.71 -7.66 -6.77
N SER A 53 -23.90 -6.64 -6.50
CA SER A 53 -23.78 -5.47 -7.37
C SER A 53 -22.45 -4.78 -7.16
N LYS A 54 -22.07 -3.94 -8.14
CA LYS A 54 -20.92 -3.06 -8.00
C LYS A 54 -21.08 -2.15 -6.79
N ARG A 55 -22.29 -1.68 -6.54
CA ARG A 55 -22.60 -0.81 -5.42
C ARG A 55 -22.29 -1.47 -4.08
N ALA A 56 -22.62 -2.76 -3.95
CA ALA A 56 -22.31 -3.51 -2.73
C ALA A 56 -20.81 -3.61 -2.49
N ALA A 57 -20.04 -3.85 -3.55
CA ALA A 57 -18.58 -3.89 -3.45
C ALA A 57 -18.01 -2.51 -3.11
N ASP A 58 -18.52 -1.45 -3.72
CA ASP A 58 -18.06 -0.09 -3.49
C ASP A 58 -18.37 0.41 -2.07
N ALA A 59 -19.33 -0.20 -1.40
CA ALA A 59 -19.68 0.15 -0.02
C ALA A 59 -18.67 -0.33 1.01
N LEU A 60 -17.78 -1.24 0.64
CA LEU A 60 -16.77 -1.77 1.55
C LEU A 60 -15.70 -0.72 1.86
N THR A 61 -15.27 -0.65 3.11
CA THR A 61 -14.09 0.15 3.47
C THR A 61 -12.82 -0.56 2.97
N PHE A 62 -11.69 0.17 2.97
CA PHE A 62 -10.42 -0.42 2.59
C PHE A 62 -10.14 -1.70 3.38
N LYS A 63 -10.27 -1.66 4.69
CA LYS A 63 -9.99 -2.83 5.53
C LYS A 63 -10.95 -3.98 5.26
N GLU A 64 -12.21 -3.66 5.02
CA GLU A 64 -13.22 -4.68 4.70
C GLU A 64 -12.90 -5.39 3.39
N VAL A 65 -12.39 -4.66 2.41
CA VAL A 65 -11.98 -5.25 1.12
C VAL A 65 -10.90 -6.32 1.36
N PHE A 66 -9.91 -6.03 2.16
CA PHE A 66 -8.83 -6.97 2.44
C PHE A 66 -9.29 -8.15 3.30
N ARG A 67 -10.17 -7.91 4.26
CA ARG A 67 -10.78 -8.98 5.07
C ARG A 67 -11.61 -9.92 4.20
N GLU A 68 -12.36 -9.37 3.26
CA GLU A 68 -13.16 -10.17 2.34
C GLU A 68 -12.27 -11.04 1.45
N ALA A 69 -11.16 -10.49 0.96
CA ALA A 69 -10.19 -11.27 0.18
C ALA A 69 -9.64 -12.43 1.01
N HIS A 70 -9.37 -12.20 2.29
CA HIS A 70 -8.93 -13.26 3.19
C HIS A 70 -9.99 -14.34 3.35
N HIS A 71 -11.24 -13.96 3.58
CA HIS A 71 -12.34 -14.92 3.70
C HIS A 71 -12.51 -15.79 2.48
N ARG A 72 -12.17 -15.28 1.32
CA ARG A 72 -12.27 -16.02 0.06
C ARG A 72 -10.99 -16.78 -0.30
N GLY A 73 -10.02 -16.80 0.61
CA GLY A 73 -8.78 -17.56 0.43
C GLY A 73 -7.76 -16.91 -0.49
N LEU A 74 -7.94 -15.65 -0.85
CA LEU A 74 -7.00 -14.94 -1.73
C LEU A 74 -5.79 -14.41 -0.96
N LEU A 75 -5.97 -14.07 0.30
CA LEU A 75 -4.91 -13.53 1.16
C LEU A 75 -4.80 -14.36 2.44
N GLU A 76 -3.57 -14.53 2.90
CA GLU A 76 -3.32 -15.15 4.19
C GLU A 76 -3.62 -14.15 5.32
N LYS A 77 -3.85 -14.68 6.52
CA LYS A 77 -4.16 -13.87 7.69
C LYS A 77 -3.09 -12.82 7.97
N GLU A 78 -1.82 -13.21 7.89
CA GLU A 78 -0.71 -12.29 8.19
C GLU A 78 -0.59 -11.19 7.14
N GLN A 79 -0.82 -11.52 5.88
CA GLN A 79 -0.86 -10.51 4.81
C GLN A 79 -1.97 -9.49 5.07
N THR A 80 -3.15 -9.97 5.44
CA THR A 80 -4.31 -9.12 5.71
C THR A 80 -4.02 -8.14 6.85
N LYS A 81 -3.40 -8.64 7.92
CA LYS A 81 -3.00 -7.79 9.05
C LYS A 81 -2.00 -6.71 8.62
N ARG A 82 -1.05 -7.05 7.74
CA ARG A 82 -0.09 -6.07 7.25
C ARG A 82 -0.78 -4.98 6.42
N TRP A 83 -1.73 -5.36 5.56
CA TRP A 83 -2.47 -4.38 4.77
C TRP A 83 -3.27 -3.42 5.65
N GLU A 84 -3.89 -3.93 6.71
CA GLU A 84 -4.57 -3.07 7.68
C GLU A 84 -3.60 -2.10 8.36
N CYS A 85 -2.40 -2.59 8.69
CA CYS A 85 -1.35 -1.78 9.29
C CYS A 85 -0.89 -0.66 8.34
N TYR A 86 -0.73 -0.97 7.05
CA TYR A 86 -0.36 0.04 6.05
C TYR A 86 -1.40 1.15 5.99
N ARG A 87 -2.67 0.79 6.04
CA ARG A 87 -3.75 1.78 6.04
C ARG A 87 -3.72 2.65 7.28
N ASP A 88 -3.43 2.06 8.43
CA ASP A 88 -3.31 2.80 9.68
C ASP A 88 -2.15 3.80 9.63
N LYS A 89 -1.03 3.40 9.06
CA LYS A 89 0.12 4.30 8.90
C LYS A 89 -0.22 5.49 8.01
N ARG A 90 -0.99 5.27 6.96
CA ARG A 90 -1.43 6.36 6.10
C ARG A 90 -2.38 7.31 6.82
N ASN A 91 -3.30 6.77 7.61
CA ASN A 91 -4.32 7.57 8.30
C ASN A 91 -3.76 8.36 9.48
N ALA A 92 -2.79 7.81 10.18
CA ALA A 92 -2.25 8.40 11.41
C ALA A 92 -1.64 9.77 11.24
N THR A 93 -1.37 10.18 10.00
CA THR A 93 -0.59 11.38 9.72
C THR A 93 -1.18 12.23 8.62
N SER A 94 -2.47 12.16 8.46
CA SER A 94 -3.16 12.87 7.38
C SER A 94 -2.85 14.36 7.29
N HIS A 95 -2.33 14.97 8.36
CA HIS A 95 -2.09 16.41 8.40
C HIS A 95 -0.63 16.78 8.56
N GLU A 96 0.21 15.86 8.94
CA GLU A 96 1.59 16.17 9.27
C GLU A 96 2.52 15.16 8.64
N TYR A 97 3.17 15.57 7.58
CA TYR A 97 4.27 14.81 7.02
C TYR A 97 5.49 14.98 7.93
N GLY A 98 5.30 14.64 9.22
CA GLY A 98 6.39 14.69 10.16
C GLY A 98 7.37 13.55 9.95
N GLU A 99 8.54 13.70 10.54
CA GLU A 99 9.59 12.70 10.45
C GLU A 99 9.15 11.34 11.00
N MET A 100 8.31 11.32 12.03
CA MET A 100 7.79 10.07 12.60
C MET A 100 6.95 9.28 11.60
N PHE A 101 6.17 9.97 10.79
CA PHE A 101 5.40 9.34 9.73
C PHE A 101 6.31 8.73 8.68
N ALA A 102 7.28 9.52 8.22
CA ALA A 102 8.24 9.06 7.24
C ALA A 102 8.97 7.81 7.73
N GLN A 103 9.42 7.81 8.98
CA GLN A 103 10.08 6.65 9.58
C GLN A 103 9.15 5.44 9.66
N GLY A 104 7.89 5.66 9.98
CA GLY A 104 6.90 4.58 10.03
C GLY A 104 6.72 3.91 8.67
N VAL A 105 6.66 4.71 7.60
CA VAL A 105 6.56 4.18 6.23
C VAL A 105 7.85 3.46 5.85
N LEU A 106 9.01 4.07 6.14
CA LEU A 106 10.30 3.49 5.78
C LEU A 106 10.57 2.14 6.43
N LYS A 107 10.06 1.93 7.63
CA LYS A 107 10.19 0.64 8.32
C LYS A 107 9.50 -0.51 7.61
N VAL A 108 8.43 -0.23 6.87
CA VAL A 108 7.61 -1.26 6.24
C VAL A 108 7.75 -1.31 4.73
N ILE A 109 8.52 -0.39 4.14
CA ILE A 109 8.51 -0.23 2.69
C ILE A 109 8.95 -1.49 1.93
N GLU A 110 9.96 -2.20 2.40
CA GLU A 110 10.44 -3.40 1.73
C GLU A 110 9.39 -4.52 1.76
N VAL A 111 8.78 -4.73 2.92
CA VAL A 111 7.72 -5.73 3.07
C VAL A 111 6.50 -5.31 2.26
N PHE A 112 6.18 -4.01 2.26
CA PHE A 112 5.09 -3.47 1.47
C PHE A 112 5.28 -3.75 -0.02
N ILE A 113 6.48 -3.54 -0.54
CA ILE A 113 6.80 -3.85 -1.94
C ILE A 113 6.53 -5.33 -2.24
N GLN A 114 6.92 -6.23 -1.36
CA GLN A 114 6.67 -7.66 -1.53
C GLN A 114 5.17 -7.97 -1.48
N ASP A 115 4.45 -7.36 -0.56
CA ASP A 115 3.00 -7.55 -0.46
C ASP A 115 2.28 -7.03 -1.70
N VAL A 116 2.74 -5.92 -2.28
CA VAL A 116 2.18 -5.38 -3.53
C VAL A 116 2.40 -6.37 -4.68
N LYS A 117 3.58 -6.96 -4.78
CA LYS A 117 3.88 -7.96 -5.82
C LYS A 117 2.99 -9.18 -5.68
N CYS A 118 2.80 -9.66 -4.46
CA CYS A 118 1.90 -10.79 -4.20
C CYS A 118 0.46 -10.44 -4.55
N LEU A 119 0.01 -9.26 -4.19
CA LEU A 119 -1.34 -8.80 -4.50
C LEU A 119 -1.55 -8.67 -6.00
N GLN A 120 -0.55 -8.18 -6.72
CA GLN A 120 -0.61 -8.06 -8.17
C GLN A 120 -0.84 -9.42 -8.81
N THR A 121 -0.16 -10.46 -8.33
CA THR A 121 -0.37 -11.82 -8.81
C THR A 121 -1.81 -12.28 -8.57
N ILE A 122 -2.36 -12.00 -7.39
CA ILE A 122 -3.72 -12.36 -7.02
C ILE A 122 -4.74 -11.65 -7.94
N ILE A 123 -4.53 -10.37 -8.21
CA ILE A 123 -5.42 -9.57 -9.04
C ILE A 123 -5.40 -10.03 -10.49
N GLU A 124 -4.25 -10.43 -11.01
CA GLU A 124 -4.08 -10.87 -12.38
C GLU A 124 -4.57 -12.30 -12.63
N HIS A 125 -4.70 -13.11 -11.58
CA HIS A 125 -5.23 -14.47 -11.69
C HIS A 125 -6.75 -14.47 -11.62
N GLU A 126 -7.34 -15.15 -12.56
CA GLU A 126 -8.79 -15.36 -12.56
C GLU A 126 -9.18 -16.64 -11.81
#